data_6beaa78aff03cd0284c55c158eebf13f
#
_entry.id   6beaa78aff03cd0284c55c158eebf13f
#
_cell.length_a   1.000
_cell.length_b   1.000
_cell.length_c   1.000
_cell.angle_alpha   90.00
_cell.angle_beta   90.00
_cell.angle_gamma   90.00
#
_symmetry.space_group_name_H-M   'P 1'
#
loop_
_entity.id
_entity.type
_entity.pdbx_description
1 polymer ?
#
loop_
_entity_poly.entity_id
_entity_poly.type
_entity_poly.pdbx_seq_one_letter_code
_entity_poly.pdbx_strand_id
1 'polypeptide(L)'
;MFDKNFAVIGLGDTGLSIIRYLNHKKAKIVRVFDTRETPPNTDQIELPTSFGELKYRDFNDINIIVISPGISIYEPVLQMALKNNKQVVGDIELFANEIKSWDSKVIGITGSNGKTTVTSMTGYLSCCYGLNTLIAGNIGKTVLDAYLEVVTSNNIPQVIILELSSFQLETIYNLNLDAGVVLNISEDHLDRYRDLLEYAYAKANIFNNCKVQVLNSDDTFVKAMQRHEKVCRFFGEDAEFSLKGNILQINGTDYLDTKELNLVGRHNYFNALASLALLDALEIDIYNDKIKDGLRSFKGLEHRMEKVITHNGIIYIEDSKGTNVGAVVAGVSGLDCPVHLILGGDGKGQDFTPLRLLVEKKCKSVAIIGQDKLEIKKVLDGVKLPIEMFTTLPEAVSFCINNASSGDGVVLSPACASWDMFDNYKHRAKVFIESVYANIS
;
A
#
# COMPACT_ATOMS: atom_id res chain seq x y z
N MET A 1 5.57 -30.57 8.76
CA MET A 1 4.42 -29.79 8.23
C MET A 1 3.90 -30.41 6.92
N PHE A 2 4.77 -30.76 5.99
CA PHE A 2 4.38 -31.19 4.63
C PHE A 2 3.85 -32.61 4.50
N ASP A 3 3.87 -33.43 5.55
CA ASP A 3 3.23 -34.77 5.59
C ASP A 3 1.71 -34.70 5.80
N LYS A 4 1.16 -33.48 5.89
CA LYS A 4 -0.27 -33.21 6.13
C LYS A 4 -1.01 -32.96 4.82
N ASN A 5 -2.33 -33.08 4.85
CA ASN A 5 -3.21 -32.74 3.73
C ASN A 5 -3.50 -31.23 3.73
N PHE A 6 -3.27 -30.59 2.58
CA PHE A 6 -3.51 -29.17 2.36
C PHE A 6 -4.74 -28.92 1.51
N ALA A 7 -5.43 -27.80 1.81
CA ALA A 7 -6.34 -27.15 0.89
C ALA A 7 -5.84 -25.72 0.62
N VAL A 8 -6.04 -25.21 -0.59
CA VAL A 8 -5.75 -23.82 -0.97
C VAL A 8 -7.07 -23.14 -1.28
N ILE A 9 -7.32 -21.95 -0.73
CA ILE A 9 -8.52 -21.16 -1.00
C ILE A 9 -8.15 -19.83 -1.64
N GLY A 10 -8.74 -19.58 -2.81
CA GLY A 10 -8.48 -18.42 -3.66
C GLY A 10 -7.47 -18.71 -4.76
N LEU A 11 -7.91 -18.54 -6.01
CA LEU A 11 -7.13 -18.86 -7.22
C LEU A 11 -6.75 -17.59 -8.01
N GLY A 12 -6.27 -16.58 -7.28
CA GLY A 12 -5.54 -15.44 -7.84
C GLY A 12 -4.04 -15.72 -7.89
N ASP A 13 -3.23 -14.70 -8.15
CA ASP A 13 -1.76 -14.80 -8.24
C ASP A 13 -1.15 -15.38 -6.95
N THR A 14 -1.64 -14.96 -5.78
CA THR A 14 -1.22 -15.52 -4.49
C THR A 14 -1.56 -17.00 -4.38
N GLY A 15 -2.76 -17.42 -4.79
CA GLY A 15 -3.16 -18.83 -4.77
C GLY A 15 -2.28 -19.70 -5.65
N LEU A 16 -1.96 -19.25 -6.87
CA LEU A 16 -1.01 -19.92 -7.75
C LEU A 16 0.40 -20.03 -7.13
N SER A 17 0.86 -18.95 -6.49
CA SER A 17 2.15 -18.94 -5.79
C SER A 17 2.16 -19.96 -4.64
N ILE A 18 1.09 -20.05 -3.86
CA ILE A 18 0.93 -21.06 -2.81
C ILE A 18 1.00 -22.47 -3.40
N ILE A 19 0.31 -22.72 -4.51
CA ILE A 19 0.31 -24.03 -5.17
C ILE A 19 1.73 -24.39 -5.66
N ARG A 20 2.44 -23.46 -6.34
CA ARG A 20 3.83 -23.67 -6.78
C ARG A 20 4.75 -24.00 -5.61
N TYR A 21 4.63 -23.24 -4.52
CA TYR A 21 5.42 -23.48 -3.31
C TYR A 21 5.12 -24.84 -2.68
N LEU A 22 3.85 -25.22 -2.50
CA LEU A 22 3.47 -26.52 -1.93
C LEU A 22 3.93 -27.68 -2.80
N ASN A 23 3.86 -27.56 -4.13
CA ASN A 23 4.39 -28.53 -5.07
C ASN A 23 5.92 -28.66 -4.95
N HIS A 24 6.66 -27.54 -4.85
CA HIS A 24 8.10 -27.55 -4.59
C HIS A 24 8.44 -28.31 -3.29
N LYS A 25 7.64 -28.13 -2.24
CA LYS A 25 7.76 -28.85 -0.97
C LYS A 25 7.23 -30.30 -1.02
N LYS A 26 6.71 -30.76 -2.15
CA LYS A 26 6.07 -32.08 -2.32
C LYS A 26 4.93 -32.30 -1.32
N ALA A 27 4.23 -31.25 -0.93
CA ALA A 27 3.08 -31.31 -0.03
C ALA A 27 1.87 -31.91 -0.76
N LYS A 28 1.04 -32.63 -0.03
CA LYS A 28 -0.20 -33.18 -0.57
C LYS A 28 -1.31 -32.14 -0.60
N ILE A 29 -1.57 -31.53 -1.75
CA ILE A 29 -2.72 -30.66 -1.98
C ILE A 29 -3.90 -31.55 -2.36
N VAL A 30 -4.93 -31.58 -1.51
CA VAL A 30 -6.12 -32.42 -1.73
C VAL A 30 -7.09 -31.72 -2.68
N ARG A 31 -7.29 -30.39 -2.52
CA ARG A 31 -8.21 -29.60 -3.33
C ARG A 31 -7.90 -28.12 -3.30
N VAL A 32 -8.24 -27.44 -4.39
CA VAL A 32 -8.23 -25.99 -4.51
C VAL A 32 -9.67 -25.47 -4.53
N PHE A 33 -9.95 -24.46 -3.73
CA PHE A 33 -11.26 -23.82 -3.60
C PHE A 33 -11.20 -22.35 -4.05
N ASP A 34 -12.29 -21.85 -4.58
CA ASP A 34 -12.49 -20.41 -4.78
C ASP A 34 -13.97 -20.06 -4.56
N THR A 35 -14.24 -18.93 -3.91
CA THR A 35 -15.62 -18.48 -3.65
C THR A 35 -16.34 -17.97 -4.90
N ARG A 36 -15.62 -17.69 -5.98
CA ARG A 36 -16.17 -17.28 -7.28
C ARG A 36 -16.57 -18.51 -8.08
N GLU A 37 -17.64 -18.40 -8.85
CA GLU A 37 -18.11 -19.46 -9.79
C GLU A 37 -17.10 -19.68 -10.93
N THR A 38 -16.46 -18.60 -11.38
CA THR A 38 -15.49 -18.59 -12.48
C THR A 38 -14.21 -17.87 -12.05
N PRO A 39 -13.34 -18.52 -11.24
CA PRO A 39 -12.11 -17.88 -10.81
C PRO A 39 -11.11 -17.76 -11.96
N PRO A 40 -10.17 -16.78 -11.91
CA PRO A 40 -9.08 -16.71 -12.87
C PRO A 40 -8.13 -17.90 -12.68
N ASN A 41 -7.25 -18.13 -13.66
CA ASN A 41 -6.13 -19.08 -13.60
C ASN A 41 -6.54 -20.56 -13.43
N THR A 42 -7.80 -20.91 -13.65
CA THR A 42 -8.30 -22.29 -13.53
C THR A 42 -7.58 -23.24 -14.51
N ASP A 43 -7.21 -22.73 -15.69
CA ASP A 43 -6.48 -23.42 -16.75
C ASP A 43 -5.01 -23.70 -16.41
N GLN A 44 -4.49 -23.10 -15.35
CA GLN A 44 -3.08 -23.23 -14.91
C GLN A 44 -2.88 -24.34 -13.86
N ILE A 45 -3.93 -25.05 -13.47
CA ILE A 45 -3.83 -26.09 -12.43
C ILE A 45 -4.48 -27.40 -12.86
N GLU A 46 -3.86 -28.51 -12.50
CA GLU A 46 -4.36 -29.89 -12.73
C GLU A 46 -4.80 -30.55 -11.41
N LEU A 47 -5.20 -29.75 -10.42
CA LEU A 47 -5.64 -30.23 -9.11
C LEU A 47 -7.17 -30.30 -9.04
N PRO A 48 -7.74 -31.17 -8.18
CA PRO A 48 -9.17 -31.15 -7.91
C PRO A 48 -9.62 -29.76 -7.43
N THR A 49 -10.65 -29.21 -8.04
CA THR A 49 -11.19 -27.87 -7.75
C THR A 49 -12.61 -27.95 -7.23
N SER A 50 -13.02 -26.92 -6.47
CA SER A 50 -14.39 -26.70 -6.05
C SER A 50 -14.64 -25.19 -5.97
N PHE A 51 -15.64 -24.70 -6.72
CA PHE A 51 -15.94 -23.28 -6.87
C PHE A 51 -17.29 -22.93 -6.27
N GLY A 52 -17.46 -21.66 -5.90
CA GLY A 52 -18.67 -21.15 -5.25
C GLY A 52 -18.64 -21.31 -3.72
N GLU A 53 -19.80 -21.57 -3.12
CA GLU A 53 -19.95 -21.60 -1.67
C GLU A 53 -19.09 -22.66 -0.99
N LEU A 54 -18.28 -22.23 0.01
CA LEU A 54 -17.46 -23.13 0.81
C LEU A 54 -18.33 -23.89 1.82
N LYS A 55 -18.15 -25.22 1.92
CA LYS A 55 -18.88 -26.06 2.89
C LYS A 55 -17.91 -26.77 3.81
N TYR A 56 -18.21 -26.74 5.12
CA TYR A 56 -17.29 -27.31 6.13
C TYR A 56 -16.97 -28.80 5.89
N ARG A 57 -17.92 -29.58 5.41
CA ARG A 57 -17.72 -31.01 5.07
C ARG A 57 -16.61 -31.24 4.05
N ASP A 58 -16.31 -30.24 3.19
CA ASP A 58 -15.30 -30.36 2.16
C ASP A 58 -13.87 -30.28 2.72
N PHE A 59 -13.73 -29.95 4.01
CA PHE A 59 -12.47 -29.89 4.73
C PHE A 59 -12.25 -31.06 5.71
N ASN A 60 -13.07 -32.11 5.69
CA ASN A 60 -12.98 -33.19 6.68
C ASN A 60 -11.61 -33.86 6.73
N ASP A 61 -11.00 -34.13 5.58
CA ASP A 61 -9.69 -34.77 5.42
C ASP A 61 -8.53 -33.76 5.28
N ILE A 62 -8.79 -32.46 5.46
CA ILE A 62 -7.79 -31.40 5.40
C ILE A 62 -7.26 -31.09 6.82
N ASN A 63 -5.94 -30.91 6.91
CA ASN A 63 -5.27 -30.52 8.15
C ASN A 63 -4.92 -29.04 8.16
N ILE A 64 -4.48 -28.52 6.99
CA ILE A 64 -4.02 -27.14 6.84
C ILE A 64 -4.76 -26.50 5.67
N ILE A 65 -5.38 -25.37 5.93
CA ILE A 65 -6.06 -24.54 4.94
C ILE A 65 -5.19 -23.32 4.72
N VAL A 66 -4.74 -23.12 3.49
CA VAL A 66 -3.96 -21.94 3.08
C VAL A 66 -4.88 -21.00 2.32
N ILE A 67 -5.07 -19.79 2.83
CA ILE A 67 -5.98 -18.80 2.24
C ILE A 67 -5.22 -17.68 1.56
N SER A 68 -5.72 -17.25 0.40
CA SER A 68 -5.30 -16.01 -0.23
C SER A 68 -5.84 -14.79 0.56
N PRO A 69 -5.16 -13.63 0.56
CA PRO A 69 -5.57 -12.46 1.36
C PRO A 69 -7.00 -11.94 1.08
N GLY A 70 -7.53 -12.20 -0.12
CA GLY A 70 -8.90 -11.84 -0.49
C GLY A 70 -9.98 -12.63 0.27
N ILE A 71 -9.64 -13.77 0.86
CA ILE A 71 -10.56 -14.61 1.65
C ILE A 71 -10.51 -14.17 3.11
N SER A 72 -11.67 -13.87 3.68
CA SER A 72 -11.76 -13.47 5.10
C SER A 72 -11.55 -14.67 6.02
N ILE A 73 -10.67 -14.54 7.01
CA ILE A 73 -10.54 -15.55 8.07
C ILE A 73 -11.83 -15.67 8.88
N TYR A 74 -12.67 -14.64 8.87
CA TYR A 74 -13.96 -14.60 9.57
C TYR A 74 -15.10 -15.31 8.81
N GLU A 75 -14.83 -15.89 7.64
CA GLU A 75 -15.79 -16.76 6.97
C GLU A 75 -16.27 -17.85 7.92
N PRO A 76 -17.61 -18.08 8.06
CA PRO A 76 -18.15 -19.02 9.05
C PRO A 76 -17.53 -20.41 8.96
N VAL A 77 -17.24 -20.87 7.73
CA VAL A 77 -16.62 -22.18 7.48
C VAL A 77 -15.18 -22.24 8.00
N LEU A 78 -14.41 -21.16 7.90
CA LEU A 78 -13.03 -21.08 8.39
C LEU A 78 -13.02 -20.95 9.92
N GLN A 79 -13.94 -20.19 10.50
CA GLN A 79 -14.13 -20.15 11.96
C GLN A 79 -14.48 -21.52 12.52
N MET A 80 -15.31 -22.30 11.83
CA MET A 80 -15.61 -23.68 12.21
C MET A 80 -14.37 -24.57 12.07
N ALA A 81 -13.56 -24.40 11.04
CA ALA A 81 -12.30 -25.13 10.87
C ALA A 81 -11.32 -24.86 12.02
N LEU A 82 -11.13 -23.60 12.41
CA LEU A 82 -10.31 -23.19 13.55
C LEU A 82 -10.81 -23.80 14.88
N LYS A 83 -12.11 -23.76 15.13
CA LYS A 83 -12.73 -24.39 16.32
C LYS A 83 -12.51 -25.90 16.39
N ASN A 84 -12.34 -26.56 15.25
CA ASN A 84 -12.03 -27.98 15.13
C ASN A 84 -10.52 -28.27 14.97
N ASN A 85 -9.67 -27.36 15.46
CA ASN A 85 -8.21 -27.48 15.48
C ASN A 85 -7.53 -27.67 14.11
N LYS A 86 -8.16 -27.23 13.02
CA LYS A 86 -7.50 -27.12 11.72
C LYS A 86 -6.66 -25.85 11.70
N GLN A 87 -5.52 -25.89 11.05
CA GLN A 87 -4.68 -24.71 10.86
C GLN A 87 -5.20 -23.92 9.66
N VAL A 88 -5.42 -22.61 9.84
CA VAL A 88 -5.72 -21.67 8.75
C VAL A 88 -4.60 -20.66 8.71
N VAL A 89 -3.90 -20.56 7.59
CA VAL A 89 -2.71 -19.73 7.43
C VAL A 89 -2.73 -19.00 6.09
N GLY A 90 -1.98 -17.90 5.98
CA GLY A 90 -1.75 -17.18 4.73
C GLY A 90 -0.38 -17.52 4.12
N ASP A 91 -0.11 -16.93 2.96
CA ASP A 91 1.17 -17.02 2.25
C ASP A 91 2.34 -16.48 3.09
N ILE A 92 2.12 -15.37 3.81
CA ILE A 92 3.13 -14.76 4.68
C ILE A 92 3.54 -15.69 5.83
N GLU A 93 2.60 -16.45 6.40
CA GLU A 93 2.92 -17.41 7.47
C GLU A 93 3.76 -18.57 6.94
N LEU A 94 3.47 -19.07 5.72
CA LEU A 94 4.30 -20.09 5.09
C LEU A 94 5.71 -19.56 4.84
N PHE A 95 5.83 -18.35 4.29
CA PHE A 95 7.10 -17.68 4.06
C PHE A 95 7.87 -17.46 5.36
N ALA A 96 7.21 -16.98 6.42
CA ALA A 96 7.81 -16.75 7.73
C ALA A 96 8.46 -18.02 8.30
N ASN A 97 7.82 -19.18 8.11
CA ASN A 97 8.37 -20.45 8.56
C ASN A 97 9.65 -20.87 7.81
N GLU A 98 9.75 -20.52 6.53
CA GLU A 98 10.92 -20.83 5.70
C GLU A 98 12.13 -19.98 6.01
N ILE A 99 11.93 -18.68 6.22
CA ILE A 99 13.02 -17.73 6.45
C ILE A 99 13.60 -17.77 7.86
N LYS A 100 13.02 -18.56 8.77
CA LYS A 100 13.52 -18.71 10.16
C LYS A 100 14.98 -19.14 10.24
N SER A 101 15.47 -19.87 9.24
CA SER A 101 16.85 -20.33 9.18
C SER A 101 17.79 -19.34 8.48
N TRP A 102 17.26 -18.26 7.92
CA TRP A 102 18.06 -17.25 7.23
C TRP A 102 18.61 -16.22 8.23
N ASP A 103 19.85 -15.84 8.04
CA ASP A 103 20.45 -14.72 8.80
C ASP A 103 20.10 -13.39 8.12
N SER A 104 18.79 -13.15 7.94
CA SER A 104 18.25 -11.97 7.29
C SER A 104 17.58 -11.07 8.32
N LYS A 105 17.79 -9.77 8.22
CA LYS A 105 16.97 -8.78 8.94
C LYS A 105 15.64 -8.60 8.21
N VAL A 106 14.54 -8.57 8.94
CA VAL A 106 13.19 -8.52 8.36
C VAL A 106 12.46 -7.26 8.81
N ILE A 107 12.01 -6.47 7.84
CA ILE A 107 11.18 -5.27 8.04
C ILE A 107 9.75 -5.57 7.57
N GLY A 108 8.76 -5.21 8.38
CA GLY A 108 7.34 -5.20 8.01
C GLY A 108 6.79 -3.79 7.87
N ILE A 109 6.06 -3.52 6.80
CA ILE A 109 5.50 -2.19 6.51
C ILE A 109 4.00 -2.32 6.23
N THR A 110 3.18 -1.62 7.03
CA THR A 110 1.74 -1.50 6.81
C THR A 110 1.24 -0.08 7.05
N GLY A 111 -0.03 0.17 6.79
CA GLY A 111 -0.72 1.45 6.92
C GLY A 111 -1.89 1.53 5.96
N SER A 112 -2.71 2.54 6.04
CA SER A 112 -3.73 2.82 5.02
C SER A 112 -3.05 3.32 3.75
N ASN A 113 -2.23 4.35 3.85
CA ASN A 113 -1.52 5.01 2.75
C ASN A 113 0.01 4.96 2.93
N GLY A 114 0.76 5.14 1.84
CA GLY A 114 2.22 5.24 1.86
C GLY A 114 2.99 3.92 1.84
N LYS A 115 2.36 2.76 2.09
CA LYS A 115 3.01 1.44 2.17
C LYS A 115 4.01 1.18 1.05
N THR A 116 3.56 1.23 -0.19
CA THR A 116 4.38 0.91 -1.37
C THR A 116 5.56 1.88 -1.52
N THR A 117 5.34 3.17 -1.22
CA THR A 117 6.39 4.19 -1.28
C THR A 117 7.46 3.92 -0.23
N VAL A 118 7.07 3.68 1.03
CA VAL A 118 8.02 3.39 2.11
C VAL A 118 8.73 2.06 1.87
N THR A 119 8.02 1.02 1.41
CA THR A 119 8.62 -0.28 1.08
C THR A 119 9.67 -0.14 -0.02
N SER A 120 9.34 0.54 -1.11
CA SER A 120 10.26 0.74 -2.23
C SER A 120 11.43 1.66 -1.86
N MET A 121 11.17 2.74 -1.10
CA MET A 121 12.21 3.67 -0.66
C MET A 121 13.17 2.98 0.32
N THR A 122 12.67 2.28 1.34
CA THR A 122 13.49 1.54 2.29
C THR A 122 14.36 0.50 1.58
N GLY A 123 13.78 -0.22 0.59
CA GLY A 123 14.52 -1.18 -0.21
C GLY A 123 15.58 -0.53 -1.09
N TYR A 124 15.25 0.58 -1.74
CA TYR A 124 16.20 1.33 -2.55
C TYR A 124 17.38 1.85 -1.72
N LEU A 125 17.11 2.44 -0.56
CA LEU A 125 18.14 2.94 0.36
C LEU A 125 19.03 1.80 0.89
N SER A 126 18.44 0.66 1.23
CA SER A 126 19.15 -0.55 1.64
C SER A 126 20.11 -1.04 0.53
N CYS A 127 19.65 -1.05 -0.72
CA CYS A 127 20.50 -1.37 -1.88
C CYS A 127 21.61 -0.33 -2.11
N CYS A 128 21.31 0.98 -1.99
CA CYS A 128 22.30 2.05 -2.09
C CYS A 128 23.40 1.91 -1.02
N TYR A 129 23.02 1.51 0.19
CA TYR A 129 23.98 1.22 1.25
C TYR A 129 24.91 0.06 0.92
N GLY A 130 24.46 -0.87 0.07
CA GLY A 130 25.23 -2.02 -0.42
C GLY A 130 24.74 -3.38 0.08
N LEU A 131 23.54 -3.45 0.63
CA LEU A 131 22.95 -4.69 1.14
C LEU A 131 22.17 -5.45 0.04
N ASN A 132 22.33 -6.78 0.03
CA ASN A 132 21.45 -7.64 -0.77
C ASN A 132 20.04 -7.62 -0.14
N THR A 133 19.09 -7.04 -0.86
CA THR A 133 17.76 -6.73 -0.33
C THR A 133 16.67 -7.40 -1.16
N LEU A 134 15.76 -8.09 -0.49
CA LEU A 134 14.52 -8.64 -1.08
C LEU A 134 13.33 -7.76 -0.70
N ILE A 135 12.56 -7.33 -1.70
CA ILE A 135 11.28 -6.65 -1.51
C ILE A 135 10.17 -7.59 -1.97
N ALA A 136 9.17 -7.84 -1.11
CA ALA A 136 8.06 -8.75 -1.43
C ALA A 136 6.80 -8.41 -0.61
N GLY A 137 5.74 -9.19 -0.79
CA GLY A 137 4.48 -9.08 -0.04
C GLY A 137 3.34 -8.56 -0.91
N ASN A 138 2.64 -7.54 -0.42
CA ASN A 138 1.53 -6.90 -1.14
C ASN A 138 2.03 -5.94 -2.26
N ILE A 139 3.24 -6.14 -2.72
CA ILE A 139 3.91 -5.37 -3.76
C ILE A 139 4.71 -6.30 -4.67
N GLY A 140 4.63 -6.06 -5.96
CA GLY A 140 5.44 -6.77 -6.95
C GLY A 140 5.19 -8.28 -6.94
N LYS A 141 6.23 -9.05 -6.65
CA LYS A 141 6.19 -10.51 -6.61
C LYS A 141 5.63 -11.02 -5.29
N THR A 142 4.83 -12.10 -5.35
CA THR A 142 4.33 -12.79 -4.16
C THR A 142 5.50 -13.33 -3.32
N VAL A 143 5.34 -13.39 -2.00
CA VAL A 143 6.44 -13.80 -1.10
C VAL A 143 6.93 -15.21 -1.35
N LEU A 144 6.05 -16.13 -1.74
CA LEU A 144 6.43 -17.53 -1.98
C LEU A 144 7.14 -17.73 -3.32
N ASP A 145 6.78 -16.97 -4.36
CA ASP A 145 7.55 -16.95 -5.60
C ASP A 145 8.92 -16.31 -5.40
N ALA A 146 9.01 -15.26 -4.61
CA ALA A 146 10.26 -14.63 -4.22
C ALA A 146 11.14 -15.64 -3.44
N TYR A 147 10.56 -16.38 -2.50
CA TYR A 147 11.25 -17.46 -1.78
C TYR A 147 11.81 -18.51 -2.74
N LEU A 148 11.01 -19.00 -3.69
CA LEU A 148 11.44 -20.01 -4.65
C LEU A 148 12.63 -19.54 -5.50
N GLU A 149 12.66 -18.27 -5.89
CA GLU A 149 13.80 -17.68 -6.61
C GLU A 149 15.06 -17.61 -5.76
N VAL A 150 14.95 -17.16 -4.52
CA VAL A 150 16.08 -17.08 -3.58
C VAL A 150 16.67 -18.46 -3.37
N VAL A 151 15.84 -19.48 -3.15
CA VAL A 151 16.31 -20.86 -2.95
C VAL A 151 16.95 -21.43 -4.23
N THR A 152 16.36 -21.15 -5.39
CA THR A 152 16.88 -21.63 -6.68
C THR A 152 18.21 -20.96 -7.04
N SER A 153 18.34 -19.66 -6.78
CA SER A 153 19.57 -18.90 -7.04
C SER A 153 20.63 -19.04 -5.95
N ASN A 154 20.29 -19.62 -4.80
CA ASN A 154 21.13 -19.72 -3.61
C ASN A 154 21.69 -18.35 -3.15
N ASN A 155 20.89 -17.27 -3.33
CA ASN A 155 21.29 -15.91 -3.01
C ASN A 155 20.42 -15.35 -1.86
N ILE A 156 20.72 -15.78 -0.63
CA ILE A 156 19.96 -15.38 0.56
C ILE A 156 20.14 -13.87 0.78
N PRO A 157 19.03 -13.08 0.90
CA PRO A 157 19.10 -11.64 1.15
C PRO A 157 19.57 -11.35 2.57
N GLN A 158 20.31 -10.24 2.74
CA GLN A 158 20.70 -9.71 4.05
C GLN A 158 19.53 -8.97 4.70
N VAL A 159 18.69 -8.33 3.89
CA VAL A 159 17.50 -7.59 4.33
C VAL A 159 16.29 -8.04 3.54
N ILE A 160 15.19 -8.30 4.23
CA ILE A 160 13.88 -8.61 3.65
C ILE A 160 12.91 -7.51 4.05
N ILE A 161 12.25 -6.89 3.08
CA ILE A 161 11.29 -5.82 3.31
C ILE A 161 9.93 -6.27 2.78
N LEU A 162 8.97 -6.38 3.69
CA LEU A 162 7.63 -6.89 3.42
C LEU A 162 6.59 -5.78 3.46
N GLU A 163 5.94 -5.51 2.33
CA GLU A 163 4.67 -4.78 2.35
C GLU A 163 3.57 -5.71 2.80
N LEU A 164 2.86 -5.36 3.87
CA LEU A 164 1.82 -6.20 4.47
C LEU A 164 0.46 -5.47 4.47
N SER A 165 -0.54 -6.10 3.85
CA SER A 165 -1.93 -5.65 3.95
C SER A 165 -2.52 -6.03 5.31
N SER A 166 -3.64 -5.38 5.70
CA SER A 166 -4.39 -5.79 6.90
C SER A 166 -4.87 -7.24 6.80
N PHE A 167 -5.25 -7.68 5.61
CA PHE A 167 -5.73 -9.04 5.35
C PHE A 167 -4.64 -10.10 5.57
N GLN A 168 -3.41 -9.82 5.13
CA GLN A 168 -2.28 -10.71 5.39
C GLN A 168 -1.95 -10.77 6.89
N LEU A 169 -2.02 -9.63 7.58
CA LEU A 169 -1.72 -9.55 9.01
C LEU A 169 -2.71 -10.33 9.91
N GLU A 170 -3.91 -10.67 9.42
CA GLU A 170 -4.89 -11.49 10.14
C GLU A 170 -4.45 -12.97 10.28
N THR A 171 -3.55 -13.44 9.43
CA THR A 171 -3.16 -14.86 9.34
C THR A 171 -1.68 -15.10 9.60
N ILE A 172 -1.02 -14.14 10.27
CA ILE A 172 0.40 -14.22 10.64
C ILE A 172 0.52 -14.57 12.12
N TYR A 173 1.29 -15.62 12.42
CA TYR A 173 1.52 -16.10 13.79
C TYR A 173 3.02 -16.13 14.14
N ASN A 174 3.88 -16.48 13.19
CA ASN A 174 5.30 -16.79 13.41
C ASN A 174 6.28 -15.85 12.72
N LEU A 175 5.80 -14.80 12.04
CA LEU A 175 6.69 -13.83 11.40
C LEU A 175 7.39 -13.00 12.48
N ASN A 176 8.72 -13.15 12.59
CA ASN A 176 9.54 -12.30 13.44
C ASN A 176 10.07 -11.12 12.62
N LEU A 177 9.84 -9.92 13.12
CA LEU A 177 10.31 -8.68 12.51
C LEU A 177 11.40 -8.05 13.37
N ASP A 178 12.50 -7.63 12.75
CA ASP A 178 13.50 -6.78 13.42
C ASP A 178 12.95 -5.37 13.59
N ALA A 179 12.24 -4.84 12.58
CA ALA A 179 11.48 -3.60 12.67
C ALA A 179 10.12 -3.70 11.99
N GLY A 180 9.13 -3.02 12.53
CA GLY A 180 7.81 -2.93 11.93
C GLY A 180 7.22 -1.53 12.03
N VAL A 181 6.48 -1.10 11.01
CA VAL A 181 5.83 0.22 10.98
C VAL A 181 4.35 0.12 10.62
N VAL A 182 3.53 0.90 11.34
CA VAL A 182 2.20 1.32 10.89
C VAL A 182 2.30 2.80 10.52
N LEU A 183 2.12 3.13 9.23
CA LEU A 183 2.35 4.49 8.74
C LEU A 183 1.23 5.45 9.13
N ASN A 184 0.00 5.02 9.00
CA ASN A 184 -1.21 5.79 9.28
C ASN A 184 -2.44 4.89 9.25
N ILE A 185 -3.54 5.37 9.85
CA ILE A 185 -4.86 4.74 9.82
C ILE A 185 -5.88 5.76 9.29
N SER A 186 -6.51 5.44 8.19
CA SER A 186 -7.65 6.17 7.63
C SER A 186 -8.68 5.19 7.08
N GLU A 187 -9.90 5.61 6.88
CA GLU A 187 -10.96 4.75 6.35
C GLU A 187 -10.55 4.11 5.02
N ASP A 188 -10.59 2.79 5.00
CA ASP A 188 -10.36 1.93 3.84
C ASP A 188 -10.89 0.54 4.18
N HIS A 189 -11.35 -0.22 3.19
CA HIS A 189 -11.83 -1.59 3.36
C HIS A 189 -12.97 -1.76 4.38
N LEU A 190 -13.87 -0.76 4.53
CA LEU A 190 -15.06 -0.86 5.39
C LEU A 190 -16.13 -1.84 4.85
N ASP A 191 -15.94 -2.34 3.64
CA ASP A 191 -16.66 -3.50 3.09
C ASP A 191 -16.27 -4.82 3.78
N ARG A 192 -15.08 -4.88 4.39
CA ARG A 192 -14.57 -6.07 5.08
C ARG A 192 -14.53 -5.93 6.61
N TYR A 193 -14.25 -4.73 7.12
CA TYR A 193 -14.17 -4.43 8.55
C TYR A 193 -15.45 -3.73 9.03
N ARG A 194 -15.90 -4.04 10.24
CA ARG A 194 -17.09 -3.42 10.83
C ARG A 194 -16.92 -1.93 11.06
N ASP A 195 -15.70 -1.52 11.39
CA ASP A 195 -15.33 -0.14 11.71
C ASP A 195 -13.82 0.09 11.58
N LEU A 196 -13.42 1.34 11.71
CA LEU A 196 -12.03 1.76 11.64
C LEU A 196 -11.16 1.15 12.76
N LEU A 197 -11.75 0.84 13.92
CA LEU A 197 -11.02 0.26 15.05
C LEU A 197 -10.62 -1.19 14.76
N GLU A 198 -11.52 -1.98 14.18
CA GLU A 198 -11.23 -3.36 13.76
C GLU A 198 -10.14 -3.39 12.68
N TYR A 199 -10.20 -2.47 11.72
CA TYR A 199 -9.15 -2.29 10.71
C TYR A 199 -7.79 -1.91 11.32
N ALA A 200 -7.77 -0.97 12.27
CA ALA A 200 -6.57 -0.59 13.00
C ALA A 200 -6.00 -1.76 13.80
N TYR A 201 -6.86 -2.55 14.46
CA TYR A 201 -6.45 -3.73 15.19
C TYR A 201 -5.80 -4.80 14.30
N ALA A 202 -6.37 -5.05 13.11
CA ALA A 202 -5.77 -5.96 12.14
C ALA A 202 -4.34 -5.53 11.76
N LYS A 203 -4.11 -4.22 11.55
CA LYS A 203 -2.77 -3.69 11.25
C LYS A 203 -1.81 -3.76 12.45
N ALA A 204 -2.31 -3.58 13.67
CA ALA A 204 -1.49 -3.65 14.89
C ALA A 204 -0.87 -5.04 15.09
N ASN A 205 -1.38 -6.10 14.43
CA ASN A 205 -0.79 -7.44 14.45
C ASN A 205 0.67 -7.47 13.95
N ILE A 206 1.10 -6.49 13.14
CA ILE A 206 2.49 -6.36 12.70
C ILE A 206 3.47 -6.27 13.88
N PHE A 207 3.01 -5.78 15.01
CA PHE A 207 3.83 -5.61 16.21
C PHE A 207 3.89 -6.84 17.14
N ASN A 208 3.16 -7.93 16.84
CA ASN A 208 3.10 -9.09 17.73
C ASN A 208 4.49 -9.70 18.01
N ASN A 209 5.27 -9.97 16.97
CA ASN A 209 6.63 -10.52 17.07
C ASN A 209 7.66 -9.54 16.49
N CYS A 210 7.53 -8.25 16.80
CA CYS A 210 8.39 -7.19 16.32
C CYS A 210 9.36 -6.74 17.42
N LYS A 211 10.65 -6.58 17.10
CA LYS A 211 11.67 -6.11 18.06
C LYS A 211 11.57 -4.60 18.25
N VAL A 212 11.56 -3.83 17.17
CA VAL A 212 11.49 -2.37 17.18
C VAL A 212 10.21 -1.90 16.48
N GLN A 213 9.39 -1.14 17.20
CA GLN A 213 8.21 -0.49 16.65
C GLN A 213 8.58 0.87 16.07
N VAL A 214 8.22 1.13 14.82
CA VAL A 214 8.28 2.46 14.21
C VAL A 214 6.86 3.01 14.15
N LEU A 215 6.63 4.16 14.77
CA LEU A 215 5.30 4.70 15.05
C LEU A 215 5.18 6.14 14.54
N ASN A 216 4.07 6.44 13.88
CA ASN A 216 3.70 7.81 13.52
C ASN A 216 3.13 8.53 14.76
N SER A 217 3.84 9.54 15.25
CA SER A 217 3.41 10.32 16.43
C SER A 217 2.22 11.26 16.15
N ASP A 218 1.96 11.56 14.88
CA ASP A 218 0.87 12.46 14.48
C ASP A 218 -0.46 11.72 14.26
N ASP A 219 -0.42 10.39 14.16
CA ASP A 219 -1.60 9.54 14.02
C ASP A 219 -2.01 8.94 15.37
N THR A 220 -3.20 9.30 15.86
CA THR A 220 -3.68 8.90 17.18
C THR A 220 -3.91 7.40 17.31
N PHE A 221 -4.36 6.72 16.23
CA PHE A 221 -4.52 5.27 16.23
C PHE A 221 -3.16 4.58 16.28
N VAL A 222 -2.19 5.03 15.47
CA VAL A 222 -0.85 4.45 15.45
C VAL A 222 -0.14 4.67 16.79
N LYS A 223 -0.25 5.87 17.36
CA LYS A 223 0.32 6.18 18.68
C LYS A 223 -0.25 5.27 19.78
N ALA A 224 -1.55 4.96 19.71
CA ALA A 224 -2.21 4.05 20.66
C ALA A 224 -1.76 2.57 20.52
N MET A 225 -1.09 2.20 19.41
CA MET A 225 -0.53 0.86 19.22
C MET A 225 0.82 0.65 19.91
N GLN A 226 1.38 1.68 20.55
CA GLN A 226 2.65 1.58 21.25
C GLN A 226 2.60 0.50 22.34
N ARG A 227 3.59 -0.38 22.33
CA ARG A 227 3.83 -1.38 23.38
C ARG A 227 5.03 -0.94 24.21
N HIS A 228 4.78 -0.55 25.45
CA HIS A 228 5.79 0.06 26.32
C HIS A 228 6.98 -0.86 26.63
N GLU A 229 6.81 -2.16 26.49
CA GLU A 229 7.88 -3.16 26.67
C GLU A 229 8.79 -3.30 25.44
N LYS A 230 8.47 -2.63 24.33
CA LYS A 230 9.24 -2.68 23.08
C LYS A 230 10.08 -1.42 22.89
N VAL A 231 11.19 -1.58 22.18
CA VAL A 231 11.94 -0.43 21.66
C VAL A 231 11.09 0.27 20.60
N CYS A 232 11.00 1.59 20.69
CA CYS A 232 10.24 2.40 19.76
C CYS A 232 11.14 3.43 19.07
N ARG A 233 10.78 3.76 17.83
CA ARG A 233 11.22 4.93 17.06
C ARG A 233 9.99 5.70 16.64
N PHE A 234 10.05 7.01 16.70
CA PHE A 234 8.92 7.85 16.33
C PHE A 234 9.27 8.74 15.15
N PHE A 235 8.35 8.84 14.19
CA PHE A 235 8.41 9.84 13.13
C PHE A 235 7.13 10.69 13.16
N GLY A 236 7.24 11.96 12.79
CA GLY A 236 6.15 12.94 12.84
C GLY A 236 6.65 14.36 12.88
N GLU A 237 5.75 15.30 13.20
CA GLU A 237 6.09 16.74 13.31
C GLU A 237 7.06 17.01 14.48
N ASP A 238 6.73 16.46 15.65
CA ASP A 238 7.48 16.62 16.89
C ASP A 238 7.99 15.25 17.38
N ALA A 239 8.84 14.61 16.58
CA ALA A 239 9.33 13.26 16.83
C ALA A 239 10.86 13.20 16.72
N GLU A 240 11.42 12.00 17.02
CA GLU A 240 12.82 11.66 16.83
C GLU A 240 13.27 11.85 15.37
N PHE A 241 12.42 11.37 14.43
CA PHE A 241 12.52 11.59 12.99
C PHE A 241 11.45 12.62 12.59
N SER A 242 11.82 13.87 12.40
CA SER A 242 10.86 14.98 12.27
C SER A 242 11.10 15.84 11.05
N LEU A 243 10.08 16.65 10.72
CA LEU A 243 10.13 17.64 9.65
C LEU A 243 9.93 19.02 10.22
N LYS A 244 10.98 19.85 10.24
CA LYS A 244 10.91 21.25 10.69
C LYS A 244 11.05 22.20 9.50
N GLY A 245 9.95 22.85 9.15
CA GLY A 245 9.89 23.61 7.89
C GLY A 245 10.15 22.70 6.69
N ASN A 246 11.25 22.94 5.98
CA ASN A 246 11.70 22.12 4.85
C ASN A 246 12.93 21.27 5.20
N ILE A 247 13.25 21.05 6.46
CA ILE A 247 14.42 20.28 6.88
C ILE A 247 13.97 18.99 7.56
N LEU A 248 14.44 17.86 7.03
CA LEU A 248 14.37 16.59 7.73
C LEU A 248 15.35 16.64 8.92
N GLN A 249 14.88 16.34 10.11
CA GLN A 249 15.69 16.30 11.32
C GLN A 249 15.70 14.91 11.93
N ILE A 250 16.82 14.53 12.56
CA ILE A 250 16.96 13.31 13.35
C ILE A 250 17.50 13.71 14.72
N ASN A 251 16.76 13.41 15.77
CA ASN A 251 17.09 13.80 17.16
C ASN A 251 17.35 15.33 17.30
N GLY A 252 16.55 16.15 16.59
CA GLY A 252 16.69 17.60 16.61
C GLY A 252 17.87 18.16 15.81
N THR A 253 18.63 17.32 15.14
CA THR A 253 19.76 17.73 14.27
C THR A 253 19.33 17.73 12.81
N ASP A 254 19.69 18.77 12.08
CA ASP A 254 19.41 18.90 10.64
C ASP A 254 20.08 17.75 9.85
N TYR A 255 19.29 17.09 9.04
CA TYR A 255 19.71 15.91 8.28
C TYR A 255 19.80 16.17 6.78
N LEU A 256 18.71 16.71 6.17
CA LEU A 256 18.63 16.99 4.74
C LEU A 256 17.53 18.03 4.44
N ASP A 257 17.80 18.98 3.52
CA ASP A 257 16.74 19.87 3.00
C ASP A 257 15.84 19.11 2.01
N THR A 258 14.53 19.21 2.19
CA THR A 258 13.53 18.56 1.32
C THR A 258 13.59 19.04 -0.13
N LYS A 259 14.14 20.23 -0.39
CA LYS A 259 14.40 20.73 -1.75
C LYS A 259 15.42 19.89 -2.53
N GLU A 260 16.25 19.13 -1.82
CA GLU A 260 17.21 18.21 -2.43
C GLU A 260 16.56 16.89 -2.87
N LEU A 261 15.31 16.63 -2.43
CA LEU A 261 14.58 15.40 -2.75
C LEU A 261 13.84 15.55 -4.09
N ASN A 262 13.84 14.48 -4.86
CA ASN A 262 13.01 14.38 -6.08
C ASN A 262 11.53 14.03 -5.79
N LEU A 263 11.12 14.12 -4.54
CA LEU A 263 9.77 13.78 -4.07
C LEU A 263 8.91 15.03 -3.97
N VAL A 264 7.64 14.89 -4.33
CA VAL A 264 6.66 15.96 -4.24
C VAL A 264 5.68 15.66 -3.11
N GLY A 265 5.42 16.67 -2.27
CA GLY A 265 4.40 16.64 -1.22
C GLY A 265 4.94 16.22 0.15
N ARG A 266 4.42 16.90 1.18
CA ARG A 266 4.82 16.75 2.58
C ARG A 266 4.69 15.30 3.10
N HIS A 267 3.66 14.57 2.65
CA HIS A 267 3.47 13.15 3.01
C HIS A 267 4.66 12.27 2.57
N ASN A 268 5.33 12.60 1.45
CA ASN A 268 6.52 11.86 1.01
C ASN A 268 7.74 12.16 1.87
N TYR A 269 7.81 13.32 2.50
CA TYR A 269 8.86 13.62 3.48
C TYR A 269 8.68 12.77 4.75
N PHE A 270 7.44 12.56 5.20
CA PHE A 270 7.15 11.59 6.27
C PHE A 270 7.41 10.14 5.87
N ASN A 271 7.16 9.77 4.62
CA ASN A 271 7.55 8.45 4.09
C ASN A 271 9.08 8.28 4.14
N ALA A 272 9.86 9.33 3.83
CA ALA A 272 11.32 9.32 3.95
C ALA A 272 11.78 9.16 5.41
N LEU A 273 11.17 9.91 6.34
CA LEU A 273 11.44 9.78 7.77
C LEU A 273 11.12 8.39 8.31
N ALA A 274 9.99 7.80 7.91
CA ALA A 274 9.63 6.43 8.26
C ALA A 274 10.65 5.41 7.72
N SER A 275 11.14 5.61 6.47
CA SER A 275 12.15 4.75 5.87
C SER A 275 13.49 4.85 6.61
N LEU A 276 13.91 6.06 7.00
CA LEU A 276 15.11 6.27 7.81
C LEU A 276 14.98 5.63 9.19
N ALA A 277 13.84 5.80 9.86
CA ALA A 277 13.57 5.18 11.16
C ALA A 277 13.60 3.64 11.11
N LEU A 278 13.14 3.04 10.00
CA LEU A 278 13.22 1.60 9.79
C LEU A 278 14.67 1.12 9.59
N LEU A 279 15.49 1.86 8.83
CA LEU A 279 16.89 1.52 8.63
C LEU A 279 17.70 1.70 9.92
N ASP A 280 17.45 2.78 10.69
CA ASP A 280 18.04 2.99 12.01
C ASP A 280 17.68 1.86 13.00
N ALA A 281 16.43 1.39 12.95
CA ALA A 281 15.99 0.26 13.76
C ALA A 281 16.72 -1.07 13.43
N LEU A 282 17.32 -1.19 12.25
CA LEU A 282 18.21 -2.29 11.87
C LEU A 282 19.68 -2.03 12.16
N GLU A 283 20.01 -0.91 12.83
CA GLU A 283 21.38 -0.47 13.11
C GLU A 283 22.20 -0.16 11.85
N ILE A 284 21.51 0.21 10.74
CA ILE A 284 22.14 0.70 9.52
C ILE A 284 22.54 2.16 9.74
N ASP A 285 23.79 2.52 9.44
CA ASP A 285 24.27 3.91 9.54
C ASP A 285 23.55 4.82 8.54
N ILE A 286 22.48 5.46 9.01
CA ILE A 286 21.67 6.37 8.22
C ILE A 286 22.38 7.69 7.88
N TYR A 287 23.46 8.04 8.58
CA TYR A 287 24.28 9.23 8.30
C TYR A 287 25.27 9.01 7.16
N ASN A 288 25.43 7.78 6.70
CA ASN A 288 26.28 7.44 5.56
C ASN A 288 25.82 8.18 4.29
N ASP A 289 26.79 8.72 3.54
CA ASP A 289 26.52 9.50 2.32
C ASP A 289 25.70 8.71 1.28
N LYS A 290 25.89 7.40 1.18
CA LYS A 290 25.10 6.56 0.26
C LYS A 290 23.61 6.58 0.58
N ILE A 291 23.21 6.68 1.84
CA ILE A 291 21.79 6.79 2.25
C ILE A 291 21.26 8.18 1.86
N LYS A 292 22.03 9.26 2.14
CA LYS A 292 21.63 10.62 1.77
C LYS A 292 21.52 10.79 0.25
N ASP A 293 22.48 10.27 -0.51
CA ASP A 293 22.46 10.31 -1.97
C ASP A 293 21.35 9.42 -2.54
N GLY A 294 21.06 8.30 -1.90
CA GLY A 294 19.90 7.47 -2.17
C GLY A 294 18.59 8.25 -2.01
N LEU A 295 18.42 9.00 -0.93
CA LEU A 295 17.24 9.85 -0.72
C LEU A 295 17.11 10.93 -1.81
N ARG A 296 18.22 11.60 -2.17
CA ARG A 296 18.26 12.61 -3.24
C ARG A 296 17.88 12.03 -4.60
N SER A 297 18.31 10.80 -4.88
CA SER A 297 18.12 10.14 -6.18
C SER A 297 16.81 9.36 -6.30
N PHE A 298 16.10 9.08 -5.21
CA PHE A 298 14.84 8.36 -5.25
C PHE A 298 13.74 9.20 -5.90
N LYS A 299 13.25 8.76 -7.05
CA LYS A 299 12.29 9.52 -7.90
C LYS A 299 10.82 9.35 -7.52
N GLY A 300 10.52 8.62 -6.44
CA GLY A 300 9.13 8.23 -6.14
C GLY A 300 8.70 7.00 -6.95
N LEU A 301 7.40 6.77 -6.99
CA LEU A 301 6.79 5.65 -7.70
C LEU A 301 5.87 6.17 -8.80
N GLU A 302 5.83 5.46 -9.92
CA GLU A 302 4.87 5.70 -10.99
C GLU A 302 3.44 5.74 -10.44
N HIS A 303 2.65 6.67 -10.92
CA HIS A 303 1.23 6.85 -10.57
C HIS A 303 0.96 7.25 -9.11
N ARG A 304 1.95 7.83 -8.39
CA ARG A 304 1.81 8.33 -7.02
C ARG A 304 2.38 9.73 -6.88
N MET A 305 1.52 10.74 -7.00
CA MET A 305 1.92 12.15 -7.02
C MET A 305 3.10 12.39 -7.98
N GLU A 306 3.09 11.70 -9.10
CA GLU A 306 4.15 11.71 -10.10
C GLU A 306 4.10 13.00 -10.90
N LYS A 307 5.21 13.74 -10.93
CA LYS A 307 5.33 14.92 -11.76
C LYS A 307 5.53 14.51 -13.23
N VAL A 308 4.52 14.74 -14.06
CA VAL A 308 4.54 14.43 -15.50
C VAL A 308 5.43 15.42 -16.25
N ILE A 309 5.14 16.72 -16.09
CA ILE A 309 5.87 17.82 -16.75
C ILE A 309 5.62 19.13 -16.01
N THR A 310 6.47 20.12 -16.25
CA THR A 310 6.17 21.54 -15.99
C THR A 310 6.17 22.27 -17.34
N HIS A 311 5.06 22.94 -17.68
CA HIS A 311 4.91 23.70 -18.91
C HIS A 311 4.29 25.06 -18.60
N ASN A 312 4.88 26.16 -19.12
CA ASN A 312 4.46 27.55 -18.87
C ASN A 312 4.27 27.89 -17.36
N GLY A 313 5.11 27.30 -16.50
CA GLY A 313 5.03 27.48 -15.05
C GLY A 313 3.90 26.71 -14.36
N ILE A 314 3.11 25.91 -15.06
CA ILE A 314 2.10 25.00 -14.52
C ILE A 314 2.73 23.62 -14.33
N ILE A 315 2.51 23.01 -13.16
CA ILE A 315 2.99 21.66 -12.85
C ILE A 315 1.84 20.67 -13.08
N TYR A 316 2.10 19.61 -13.84
CA TYR A 316 1.15 18.54 -14.11
C TYR A 316 1.52 17.32 -13.28
N ILE A 317 0.58 16.83 -12.47
CA ILE A 317 0.81 15.74 -11.49
C ILE A 317 -0.22 14.62 -11.72
N GLU A 318 0.30 13.40 -11.82
CA GLU A 318 -0.46 12.18 -11.98
C GLU A 318 -0.44 11.36 -10.68
N ASP A 319 -1.63 11.02 -10.16
CA ASP A 319 -1.81 10.24 -8.93
C ASP A 319 -2.98 9.24 -9.07
N SER A 320 -3.02 8.51 -10.18
CA SER A 320 -4.10 7.52 -10.42
C SER A 320 -4.18 6.42 -9.36
N LYS A 321 -3.13 6.25 -8.55
CA LYS A 321 -3.12 5.32 -7.42
C LYS A 321 -3.77 5.91 -6.16
N GLY A 322 -4.10 7.19 -6.14
CA GLY A 322 -4.89 7.87 -5.10
C GLY A 322 -6.37 7.48 -5.17
N THR A 323 -6.70 6.23 -4.84
CA THR A 323 -8.03 5.63 -5.02
C THR A 323 -8.94 5.73 -3.80
N ASN A 324 -8.52 6.46 -2.77
CA ASN A 324 -9.34 6.78 -1.60
C ASN A 324 -9.18 8.25 -1.18
N VAL A 325 -10.16 8.75 -0.45
CA VAL A 325 -10.22 10.15 0.02
C VAL A 325 -9.01 10.53 0.85
N GLY A 326 -8.56 9.65 1.76
CA GLY A 326 -7.39 9.92 2.62
C GLY A 326 -6.10 10.12 1.82
N ALA A 327 -5.89 9.34 0.75
CA ALA A 327 -4.74 9.50 -0.14
C ALA A 327 -4.75 10.86 -0.84
N VAL A 328 -5.91 11.28 -1.37
CA VAL A 328 -6.06 12.57 -2.06
C VAL A 328 -5.85 13.73 -1.09
N VAL A 329 -6.46 13.66 0.09
CA VAL A 329 -6.28 14.70 1.14
C VAL A 329 -4.80 14.84 1.51
N ALA A 330 -4.10 13.73 1.76
CA ALA A 330 -2.68 13.75 2.09
C ALA A 330 -1.81 14.27 0.94
N GLY A 331 -2.04 13.77 -0.29
CA GLY A 331 -1.27 14.13 -1.47
C GLY A 331 -1.42 15.61 -1.84
N VAL A 332 -2.65 16.05 -2.01
CA VAL A 332 -2.95 17.42 -2.49
C VAL A 332 -2.68 18.47 -1.42
N SER A 333 -2.96 18.18 -0.13
CA SER A 333 -2.62 19.14 0.97
C SER A 333 -1.12 19.40 1.05
N GLY A 334 -0.29 18.43 0.68
CA GLY A 334 1.16 18.53 0.72
C GLY A 334 1.80 19.33 -0.42
N LEU A 335 1.01 19.80 -1.39
CA LEU A 335 1.51 20.63 -2.49
C LEU A 335 1.67 22.09 -2.04
N ASP A 336 2.74 22.74 -2.48
CA ASP A 336 3.03 24.15 -2.16
C ASP A 336 2.40 25.15 -3.16
N CYS A 337 1.56 24.66 -4.09
CA CYS A 337 0.89 25.46 -5.10
C CYS A 337 -0.64 25.32 -5.02
N PRO A 338 -1.41 26.29 -5.53
CA PRO A 338 -2.85 26.14 -5.79
C PRO A 338 -3.11 25.05 -6.82
N VAL A 339 -4.24 24.36 -6.70
CA VAL A 339 -4.50 23.14 -7.46
C VAL A 339 -5.79 23.24 -8.29
N HIS A 340 -5.72 22.73 -9.53
CA HIS A 340 -6.87 22.37 -10.36
C HIS A 340 -7.00 20.85 -10.27
N LEU A 341 -8.02 20.36 -9.55
CA LEU A 341 -8.12 18.97 -9.13
C LEU A 341 -9.10 18.18 -9.99
N ILE A 342 -8.71 17.00 -10.43
CA ILE A 342 -9.57 16.04 -11.11
C ILE A 342 -9.90 14.89 -10.15
N LEU A 343 -11.19 14.73 -9.85
CA LEU A 343 -11.77 13.74 -8.94
C LEU A 343 -12.70 12.78 -9.68
N GLY A 344 -12.91 11.59 -9.11
CA GLY A 344 -14.01 10.70 -9.47
C GLY A 344 -13.61 9.35 -10.06
N GLY A 345 -14.62 8.51 -10.20
CA GLY A 345 -14.57 7.08 -10.53
C GLY A 345 -15.55 6.31 -9.67
N ASP A 346 -15.23 5.04 -9.33
CA ASP A 346 -15.97 4.21 -8.39
C ASP A 346 -15.42 4.41 -6.96
N GLY A 347 -16.21 5.03 -6.10
CA GLY A 347 -15.86 5.39 -4.73
C GLY A 347 -16.04 4.25 -3.72
N LYS A 348 -16.61 3.12 -4.10
CA LYS A 348 -16.80 1.95 -3.21
C LYS A 348 -17.51 2.28 -1.89
N GLY A 349 -18.43 3.24 -1.90
CA GLY A 349 -19.25 3.63 -0.74
C GLY A 349 -18.50 4.43 0.34
N GLN A 350 -17.30 4.97 0.06
CA GLN A 350 -16.56 5.79 1.02
C GLN A 350 -17.21 7.16 1.23
N ASP A 351 -16.93 7.78 2.37
CA ASP A 351 -17.34 9.16 2.67
C ASP A 351 -16.44 10.19 1.96
N PHE A 352 -17.03 11.03 1.12
CA PHE A 352 -16.34 12.11 0.41
C PHE A 352 -16.27 13.42 1.19
N THR A 353 -16.92 13.53 2.35
CA THR A 353 -16.99 14.78 3.16
C THR A 353 -15.62 15.44 3.42
N PRO A 354 -14.52 14.69 3.68
CA PRO A 354 -13.21 15.31 3.93
C PRO A 354 -12.65 16.07 2.71
N LEU A 355 -13.09 15.76 1.48
CA LEU A 355 -12.66 16.49 0.27
C LEU A 355 -13.10 17.96 0.28
N ARG A 356 -14.23 18.27 0.93
CA ARG A 356 -14.73 19.65 0.97
C ARG A 356 -13.70 20.63 1.55
N LEU A 357 -13.15 20.31 2.71
CA LEU A 357 -12.17 21.16 3.38
C LEU A 357 -10.87 21.31 2.57
N LEU A 358 -10.44 20.21 1.93
CA LEU A 358 -9.30 20.21 1.01
C LEU A 358 -9.53 21.17 -0.16
N VAL A 359 -10.68 21.03 -0.83
CA VAL A 359 -11.05 21.81 -2.02
C VAL A 359 -11.14 23.29 -1.67
N GLU A 360 -11.78 23.66 -0.57
CA GLU A 360 -11.90 25.05 -0.09
C GLU A 360 -10.53 25.69 0.19
N LYS A 361 -9.55 24.92 0.69
CA LYS A 361 -8.24 25.44 1.10
C LYS A 361 -7.21 25.46 -0.05
N LYS A 362 -7.25 24.50 -0.96
CA LYS A 362 -6.17 24.26 -1.91
C LYS A 362 -6.55 24.42 -3.37
N CYS A 363 -7.85 24.25 -3.70
CA CYS A 363 -8.25 24.20 -5.11
C CYS A 363 -8.68 25.56 -5.65
N LYS A 364 -8.39 25.79 -6.94
CA LYS A 364 -8.92 26.87 -7.75
C LYS A 364 -10.05 26.41 -8.66
N SER A 365 -10.05 25.15 -9.09
CA SER A 365 -11.16 24.51 -9.79
C SER A 365 -11.17 23.01 -9.51
N VAL A 366 -12.32 22.36 -9.72
CA VAL A 366 -12.48 20.92 -9.62
C VAL A 366 -13.22 20.40 -10.85
N ALA A 367 -12.67 19.40 -11.50
CA ALA A 367 -13.31 18.60 -12.52
C ALA A 367 -13.71 17.23 -11.95
N ILE A 368 -14.94 16.78 -12.18
CA ILE A 368 -15.44 15.52 -11.61
C ILE A 368 -15.86 14.59 -12.74
N ILE A 369 -15.40 13.33 -12.69
CA ILE A 369 -15.72 12.28 -13.67
C ILE A 369 -16.28 11.03 -12.99
N GLY A 370 -16.71 10.05 -13.75
CA GLY A 370 -17.01 8.69 -13.30
C GLY A 370 -18.36 8.48 -12.64
N GLN A 371 -18.50 7.28 -12.07
CA GLN A 371 -19.75 6.76 -11.53
C GLN A 371 -20.29 7.62 -10.37
N ASP A 372 -19.46 7.95 -9.38
CA ASP A 372 -19.86 8.64 -8.16
C ASP A 372 -19.75 10.18 -8.25
N LYS A 373 -19.71 10.72 -9.48
CA LYS A 373 -19.61 12.17 -9.72
C LYS A 373 -20.70 13.00 -9.05
N LEU A 374 -21.92 12.46 -8.92
CA LEU A 374 -23.05 13.16 -8.28
C LEU A 374 -22.85 13.24 -6.75
N GLU A 375 -22.35 12.18 -6.12
CA GLU A 375 -22.06 12.16 -4.68
C GLU A 375 -20.94 13.14 -4.32
N ILE A 376 -19.85 13.14 -5.13
CA ILE A 376 -18.75 14.10 -4.96
C ILE A 376 -19.28 15.53 -5.16
N LYS A 377 -20.07 15.79 -6.21
CA LYS A 377 -20.65 17.12 -6.48
C LYS A 377 -21.53 17.59 -5.33
N LYS A 378 -22.33 16.72 -4.74
CA LYS A 378 -23.21 17.00 -3.59
C LYS A 378 -22.40 17.42 -2.36
N VAL A 379 -21.30 16.75 -2.06
CA VAL A 379 -20.41 17.12 -0.94
C VAL A 379 -19.78 18.49 -1.17
N LEU A 380 -19.47 18.85 -2.40
CA LEU A 380 -18.86 20.13 -2.77
C LEU A 380 -19.90 21.25 -3.04
N ASP A 381 -21.17 21.00 -2.81
CA ASP A 381 -22.21 22.02 -3.04
C ASP A 381 -21.99 23.24 -2.15
N GLY A 382 -22.15 24.43 -2.74
CA GLY A 382 -21.94 25.71 -2.07
C GLY A 382 -20.46 26.14 -1.93
N VAL A 383 -19.48 25.35 -2.37
CA VAL A 383 -18.06 25.78 -2.46
C VAL A 383 -17.91 26.81 -3.57
N LYS A 384 -17.25 27.94 -3.27
CA LYS A 384 -17.17 29.12 -4.16
C LYS A 384 -15.96 29.04 -5.10
N LEU A 385 -15.94 28.04 -6.00
CA LEU A 385 -14.98 27.93 -7.10
C LEU A 385 -15.62 27.15 -8.27
N PRO A 386 -15.06 27.20 -9.49
CA PRO A 386 -15.55 26.42 -10.61
C PRO A 386 -15.49 24.91 -10.33
N ILE A 387 -16.66 24.24 -10.32
CA ILE A 387 -16.78 22.79 -10.13
C ILE A 387 -17.70 22.25 -11.22
N GLU A 388 -17.14 21.48 -12.16
CA GLU A 388 -17.86 20.94 -13.30
C GLU A 388 -17.75 19.41 -13.41
N MET A 389 -18.79 18.79 -13.98
CA MET A 389 -18.85 17.35 -14.22
C MET A 389 -18.62 17.06 -15.70
N PHE A 390 -17.79 16.07 -15.99
CA PHE A 390 -17.46 15.67 -17.34
C PHE A 390 -17.79 14.21 -17.61
N THR A 391 -17.91 13.87 -18.89
CA THR A 391 -18.13 12.49 -19.33
C THR A 391 -16.82 11.77 -19.56
N THR A 392 -15.77 12.49 -19.95
CA THR A 392 -14.45 11.92 -20.26
C THR A 392 -13.34 12.63 -19.48
N LEU A 393 -12.23 11.90 -19.26
CA LEU A 393 -11.05 12.46 -18.62
C LEU A 393 -10.37 13.55 -19.47
N PRO A 394 -10.25 13.44 -20.82
CA PRO A 394 -9.69 14.52 -21.64
C PRO A 394 -10.44 15.85 -21.51
N GLU A 395 -11.79 15.85 -21.42
CA GLU A 395 -12.57 17.06 -21.19
C GLU A 395 -12.25 17.69 -19.81
N ALA A 396 -12.15 16.86 -18.77
CA ALA A 396 -11.79 17.29 -17.42
C ALA A 396 -10.37 17.89 -17.38
N VAL A 397 -9.42 17.29 -18.08
CA VAL A 397 -8.04 17.82 -18.21
C VAL A 397 -8.05 19.18 -18.90
N SER A 398 -8.73 19.32 -20.03
CA SER A 398 -8.83 20.59 -20.78
C SER A 398 -9.46 21.70 -19.93
N PHE A 399 -10.53 21.39 -19.16
CA PHE A 399 -11.12 22.33 -18.23
C PHE A 399 -10.12 22.82 -17.17
N CYS A 400 -9.38 21.91 -16.54
CA CYS A 400 -8.38 22.27 -15.54
C CYS A 400 -7.25 23.13 -16.14
N ILE A 401 -6.75 22.78 -17.33
CA ILE A 401 -5.70 23.53 -18.02
C ILE A 401 -6.17 24.95 -18.37
N ASN A 402 -7.39 25.10 -18.87
CA ASN A 402 -7.95 26.41 -19.25
C ASN A 402 -8.17 27.34 -18.03
N ASN A 403 -8.30 26.81 -16.84
CA ASN A 403 -8.42 27.57 -15.60
C ASN A 403 -7.07 27.81 -14.92
N ALA A 404 -5.99 27.13 -15.32
CA ALA A 404 -4.69 27.20 -14.67
C ALA A 404 -3.85 28.39 -15.12
N SER A 405 -3.05 28.91 -14.21
CA SER A 405 -2.08 29.98 -14.44
C SER A 405 -0.68 29.55 -13.98
N SER A 406 0.35 30.27 -14.41
CA SER A 406 1.72 30.02 -13.95
C SER A 406 1.79 30.02 -12.41
N GLY A 407 2.42 29.01 -11.85
CA GLY A 407 2.49 28.74 -10.41
C GLY A 407 1.42 27.78 -9.89
N ASP A 408 0.46 27.36 -10.72
CA ASP A 408 -0.58 26.41 -10.32
C ASP A 408 -0.19 24.96 -10.66
N GLY A 409 -0.90 24.00 -10.04
CA GLY A 409 -0.80 22.57 -10.34
C GLY A 409 -2.09 22.03 -10.96
N VAL A 410 -2.01 21.28 -12.06
CA VAL A 410 -3.10 20.45 -12.58
C VAL A 410 -2.87 19.01 -12.12
N VAL A 411 -3.78 18.48 -11.32
CA VAL A 411 -3.59 17.24 -10.57
C VAL A 411 -4.73 16.27 -10.84
N LEU A 412 -4.40 15.09 -11.36
CA LEU A 412 -5.29 13.93 -11.32
C LEU A 412 -5.03 13.18 -10.02
N SER A 413 -5.92 13.30 -9.03
CA SER A 413 -5.90 12.49 -7.80
C SER A 413 -7.35 12.13 -7.45
N PRO A 414 -7.83 10.99 -7.97
CA PRO A 414 -9.27 10.77 -8.23
C PRO A 414 -10.11 10.44 -7.00
N ALA A 415 -9.54 10.04 -5.87
CA ALA A 415 -10.22 9.50 -4.69
C ALA A 415 -11.00 8.20 -4.93
N CYS A 416 -11.08 7.71 -6.15
CA CYS A 416 -11.94 6.62 -6.59
C CYS A 416 -11.15 5.57 -7.39
N ALA A 417 -11.64 4.33 -7.40
CA ALA A 417 -11.16 3.31 -8.32
C ALA A 417 -11.48 3.70 -9.77
N SER A 418 -10.83 3.04 -10.72
CA SER A 418 -10.89 3.39 -12.15
C SER A 418 -11.77 2.45 -12.99
N TRP A 419 -12.34 1.41 -12.38
CA TRP A 419 -12.98 0.29 -13.08
C TRP A 419 -14.25 0.64 -13.83
N ASP A 420 -14.86 1.78 -13.49
CA ASP A 420 -16.08 2.30 -14.13
C ASP A 420 -15.82 2.94 -15.49
N MET A 421 -14.62 3.44 -15.74
CA MET A 421 -14.26 4.17 -16.97
C MET A 421 -13.01 3.64 -17.66
N PHE A 422 -12.17 2.87 -16.98
CA PHE A 422 -10.85 2.43 -17.47
C PHE A 422 -10.58 0.97 -17.11
N ASP A 423 -9.75 0.28 -17.88
CA ASP A 423 -9.36 -1.10 -17.60
C ASP A 423 -8.68 -1.25 -16.23
N ASN A 424 -7.93 -0.23 -15.83
CA ASN A 424 -7.23 -0.15 -14.55
C ASN A 424 -6.67 1.27 -14.32
N TYR A 425 -6.06 1.50 -13.17
CA TYR A 425 -5.48 2.81 -12.83
C TYR A 425 -4.33 3.23 -13.76
N LYS A 426 -3.57 2.30 -14.34
CA LYS A 426 -2.50 2.61 -15.31
C LYS A 426 -3.05 3.13 -16.63
N HIS A 427 -4.19 2.56 -17.07
CA HIS A 427 -4.92 3.07 -18.25
C HIS A 427 -5.41 4.50 -17.98
N ARG A 428 -5.99 4.78 -16.82
CA ARG A 428 -6.39 6.15 -16.43
C ARG A 428 -5.21 7.12 -16.44
N ALA A 429 -4.07 6.73 -15.86
CA ALA A 429 -2.85 7.50 -15.87
C ALA A 429 -2.37 7.83 -17.30
N LYS A 430 -2.33 6.83 -18.16
CA LYS A 430 -1.95 6.99 -19.57
C LYS A 430 -2.85 8.00 -20.29
N VAL A 431 -4.17 7.89 -20.14
CA VAL A 431 -5.12 8.82 -20.74
C VAL A 431 -4.92 10.25 -20.22
N PHE A 432 -4.65 10.42 -18.91
CA PHE A 432 -4.33 11.72 -18.35
C PHE A 432 -3.06 12.33 -19.00
N ILE A 433 -1.98 11.57 -19.04
CA ILE A 433 -0.70 12.01 -19.60
C ILE A 433 -0.85 12.38 -21.07
N GLU A 434 -1.50 11.55 -21.87
CA GLU A 434 -1.78 11.83 -23.30
C GLU A 434 -2.64 13.09 -23.47
N SER A 435 -3.65 13.28 -22.59
CA SER A 435 -4.50 14.48 -22.61
C SER A 435 -3.73 15.75 -22.26
N VAL A 436 -2.81 15.69 -21.29
CA VAL A 436 -1.93 16.82 -20.95
C VAL A 436 -1.11 17.20 -22.17
N TYR A 437 -0.38 16.25 -22.77
CA TYR A 437 0.46 16.54 -23.94
C TYR A 437 -0.35 17.08 -25.14
N ALA A 438 -1.55 16.57 -25.40
CA ALA A 438 -2.42 17.05 -26.46
C ALA A 438 -2.90 18.50 -26.26
N ASN A 439 -2.97 19.01 -25.04
CA ASN A 439 -3.39 20.38 -24.73
C ASN A 439 -2.22 21.39 -24.66
N ILE A 440 -0.98 20.92 -24.48
CA ILE A 440 0.21 21.80 -24.35
C ILE A 440 1.09 21.80 -25.59
N SER A 441 0.78 20.95 -26.60
CA SER A 441 1.40 20.94 -27.92
C SER A 441 0.81 22.04 -28.78
#